data_b831c30c7ca4938c45e1c887e0d414d1
#
_entry.id   b831c30c7ca4938c45e1c887e0d414d1
#
_cell.length_a   1.000
_cell.length_b   1.000
_cell.length_c   1.000
_cell.angle_alpha   90.00
_cell.angle_beta   90.00
_cell.angle_gamma   90.00
#
_symmetry.space_group_name_H-M   'P 1'
#
loop_
_entity.id
_entity.type
_entity.pdbx_description
1 polymer ?
#
loop_
_entity_poly.entity_id
_entity_poly.type
_entity_poly.pdbx_seq_one_letter_code
_entity_poly.pdbx_strand_id
1 'polypeptide(L)'
;MMKQEITIQIPEGLEARPVALLVQVASQYGSEIYVESDSKKVNAKSIMGMMTLGLFAGETVTVSADGEDEEEAIANIEKFLSSK
;
A
#
# COMPACT_ATOMS: atom_id res chain seq x y z
N MET A 1 15.85 3.98 -1.52
CA MET A 1 14.47 4.01 -0.98
C MET A 1 13.63 5.02 -1.74
N MET A 2 12.41 4.63 -2.10
CA MET A 2 11.45 5.52 -2.72
C MET A 2 10.25 5.69 -1.82
N LYS A 3 9.69 6.90 -1.81
CA LYS A 3 8.45 7.20 -1.09
C LYS A 3 7.52 7.97 -2.01
N GLN A 4 6.24 7.70 -1.91
CA GLN A 4 5.25 8.42 -2.70
C GLN A 4 3.94 8.50 -1.95
N GLU A 5 3.32 9.68 -1.98
CA GLU A 5 1.99 9.86 -1.43
C GLU A 5 0.98 9.42 -2.48
N ILE A 6 0.02 8.61 -2.05
CA ILE A 6 -0.99 8.07 -2.94
C ILE A 6 -2.34 8.23 -2.30
N THR A 7 -3.31 8.77 -3.06
CA THR A 7 -4.68 8.87 -2.58
C THR A 7 -5.43 7.60 -2.94
N ILE A 8 -6.08 7.01 -1.95
CA ILE A 8 -6.85 5.78 -2.14
C ILE A 8 -8.11 6.11 -2.90
N GLN A 9 -8.29 5.49 -4.06
CA GLN A 9 -9.47 5.72 -4.89
C GLN A 9 -10.33 4.46 -5.05
N ILE A 10 -9.92 3.35 -4.44
CA ILE A 10 -10.72 2.14 -4.42
C ILE A 10 -12.01 2.45 -3.64
N PRO A 11 -13.20 2.27 -4.23
CA PRO A 11 -14.44 2.66 -3.56
C PRO A 11 -14.64 2.01 -2.19
N GLU A 12 -14.12 0.80 -2.02
CA GLU A 12 -14.24 0.06 -0.76
C GLU A 12 -13.20 0.48 0.27
N GLY A 13 -12.23 1.32 -0.12
CA GLY A 13 -11.12 1.67 0.76
C GLY A 13 -10.24 0.45 1.04
N LEU A 14 -9.54 0.47 2.18
CA LEU A 14 -8.67 -0.65 2.58
C LEU A 14 -9.40 -1.55 3.59
N GLU A 15 -10.39 -2.27 3.09
CA GLU A 15 -11.07 -3.31 3.85
C GLU A 15 -10.40 -4.66 3.56
N ALA A 16 -10.97 -5.73 4.10
CA ALA A 16 -10.34 -7.06 4.07
C ALA A 16 -9.97 -7.52 2.66
N ARG A 17 -10.87 -7.37 1.70
CA ARG A 17 -10.62 -7.86 0.34
C ARG A 17 -9.56 -7.02 -0.40
N PRO A 18 -9.68 -5.69 -0.45
CA PRO A 18 -8.63 -4.87 -1.06
C PRO A 18 -7.28 -5.02 -0.35
N VAL A 19 -7.29 -5.17 0.98
CA VAL A 19 -6.05 -5.39 1.73
C VAL A 19 -5.38 -6.69 1.30
N ALA A 20 -6.14 -7.76 1.17
CA ALA A 20 -5.57 -9.05 0.74
C ALA A 20 -4.95 -8.94 -0.65
N LEU A 21 -5.60 -8.24 -1.56
CA LEU A 21 -5.07 -8.04 -2.91
C LEU A 21 -3.82 -7.17 -2.89
N LEU A 22 -3.80 -6.12 -2.08
CA LEU A 22 -2.64 -5.26 -1.96
C LEU A 22 -1.43 -6.03 -1.41
N VAL A 23 -1.66 -6.87 -0.40
CA VAL A 23 -0.60 -7.72 0.14
C VAL A 23 -0.05 -8.64 -0.93
N GLN A 24 -0.90 -9.20 -1.79
CA GLN A 24 -0.45 -10.04 -2.90
C GLN A 24 0.41 -9.26 -3.88
N VAL A 25 0.01 -8.03 -4.21
CA VAL A 25 0.80 -7.17 -5.09
C VAL A 25 2.17 -6.90 -4.47
N ALA A 26 2.19 -6.45 -3.21
CA ALA A 26 3.43 -6.12 -2.52
C ALA A 26 4.35 -7.34 -2.39
N SER A 27 3.78 -8.52 -2.21
CA SER A 27 4.56 -9.74 -2.00
C SER A 27 5.28 -10.23 -3.24
N GLN A 28 4.96 -9.70 -4.42
CA GLN A 28 5.65 -10.05 -5.66
C GLN A 28 7.03 -9.43 -5.76
N TYR A 29 7.33 -8.44 -4.92
CA TYR A 29 8.58 -7.69 -4.98
C TYR A 29 9.49 -8.04 -3.83
N GLY A 30 10.79 -7.99 -4.09
CA GLY A 30 11.79 -8.24 -3.06
C GLY A 30 12.02 -7.05 -2.15
N SER A 31 11.61 -5.85 -2.57
CA SER A 31 11.77 -4.64 -1.77
C SER A 31 11.00 -4.72 -0.47
N GLU A 32 11.51 -4.06 0.56
CA GLU A 32 10.75 -3.84 1.78
C GLU A 32 9.75 -2.72 1.53
N ILE A 33 8.47 -2.99 1.76
CA ILE A 33 7.40 -2.05 1.41
C ILE A 33 6.58 -1.75 2.65
N TYR A 34 6.37 -0.46 2.90
CA TYR A 34 5.59 0.00 4.04
C TYR A 34 4.52 0.98 3.58
N VAL A 35 3.40 0.97 4.27
CA VAL A 35 2.33 1.95 4.07
C VAL A 35 2.17 2.72 5.37
N GLU A 36 2.21 4.03 5.24
CA GLU A 36 2.19 4.93 6.39
C GLU A 36 1.01 5.87 6.31
N SER A 37 0.24 5.97 7.40
CA SER A 37 -0.89 6.88 7.51
C SER A 37 -0.87 7.48 8.92
N ASP A 38 -0.90 8.80 9.01
CA ASP A 38 -0.80 9.53 10.26
C ASP A 38 0.46 9.09 11.00
N SER A 39 0.33 8.51 12.18
CA SER A 39 1.49 8.06 12.95
C SER A 39 1.70 6.55 12.84
N LYS A 40 0.92 5.86 12.01
CA LYS A 40 1.04 4.42 11.85
C LYS A 40 1.86 4.06 10.62
N LYS A 41 2.75 3.11 10.78
CA LYS A 41 3.55 2.59 9.67
C LYS A 41 3.47 1.06 9.73
N VAL A 42 2.99 0.46 8.67
CA VAL A 42 2.79 -0.99 8.64
C VAL A 42 3.47 -1.60 7.43
N ASN A 43 3.83 -2.88 7.55
CA ASN A 43 4.43 -3.63 6.46
C ASN A 43 3.34 -3.99 5.45
N ALA A 44 3.53 -3.58 4.19
CA ALA A 44 2.54 -3.84 3.14
C ALA A 44 2.37 -5.32 2.83
N LYS A 45 3.29 -6.17 3.26
CA LYS A 45 3.21 -7.61 3.05
C LYS A 45 2.53 -8.33 4.22
N SER A 46 2.04 -7.57 5.21
CA SER A 46 1.37 -8.13 6.38
C SER A 46 -0.12 -7.81 6.33
N ILE A 47 -0.94 -8.84 6.16
CA ILE A 47 -2.39 -8.66 6.13
C ILE A 47 -2.88 -8.05 7.44
N MET A 48 -2.43 -8.56 8.57
CA MET A 48 -2.86 -8.06 9.87
C MET A 48 -2.45 -6.61 10.09
N GLY A 49 -1.23 -6.26 9.71
CA GLY A 49 -0.76 -4.88 9.81
C GLY A 49 -1.60 -3.95 8.95
N MET A 50 -1.83 -4.32 7.70
CA MET A 50 -2.60 -3.49 6.79
C MET A 50 -4.04 -3.28 7.25
N MET A 51 -4.65 -4.29 7.84
CA MET A 51 -6.03 -4.17 8.31
C MET A 51 -6.18 -3.21 9.47
N THR A 52 -5.12 -2.94 10.21
CA THR A 52 -5.19 -1.99 11.33
C THR A 52 -5.27 -0.54 10.87
N LEU A 53 -4.99 -0.26 9.58
CA LEU A 53 -5.04 1.10 9.07
C LEU A 53 -6.48 1.64 8.96
N GLY A 54 -7.43 0.79 8.58
CA GLY A 54 -8.83 1.17 8.51
C GLY A 54 -9.11 2.37 7.63
N LEU A 55 -8.47 2.44 6.47
CA LEU A 55 -8.53 3.61 5.60
C LEU A 55 -9.69 3.53 4.61
N PHE A 56 -10.21 4.70 4.26
CA PHE A 56 -11.32 4.83 3.33
C PHE A 56 -10.88 5.50 2.03
N ALA A 57 -11.73 5.38 1.00
CA ALA A 57 -11.50 6.08 -0.26
C ALA A 57 -11.40 7.58 0.01
N GLY A 58 -10.46 8.23 -0.65
CA GLY A 58 -10.19 9.66 -0.48
C GLY A 58 -9.07 9.97 0.48
N GLU A 59 -8.68 9.02 1.32
CA GLU A 59 -7.56 9.24 2.25
C GLU A 59 -6.23 9.04 1.53
N THR A 60 -5.21 9.75 1.99
CA THR A 60 -3.87 9.69 1.40
C THR A 60 -2.93 8.93 2.32
N VAL A 61 -2.14 8.05 1.72
CA VAL A 61 -1.11 7.30 2.45
C VAL A 61 0.24 7.56 1.81
N THR A 62 1.30 7.33 2.57
CA THR A 62 2.66 7.35 2.05
C THR A 62 3.13 5.92 1.91
N VAL A 63 3.47 5.52 0.69
CA VAL A 63 4.01 4.20 0.42
C VAL A 63 5.51 4.34 0.24
N SER A 64 6.28 3.53 0.94
CA SER A 64 7.73 3.50 0.79
C SER A 64 8.18 2.11 0.39
N ALA A 65 9.19 2.06 -0.47
CA ALA A 65 9.78 0.80 -0.92
C ALA A 65 11.30 0.95 -0.94
N ASP A 66 12.00 -0.08 -0.50
CA ASP A 66 13.45 -0.07 -0.45
C ASP A 66 13.98 -1.42 -0.96
N GLY A 67 14.60 -1.39 -2.13
CA GLY A 67 15.15 -2.58 -2.77
C GLY A 67 15.38 -2.36 -4.25
N GLU A 68 15.86 -3.40 -4.93
CA GLU A 68 16.20 -3.29 -6.35
C GLU A 68 14.98 -3.01 -7.24
N ASP A 69 13.81 -3.52 -6.87
CA ASP A 69 12.58 -3.35 -7.64
C ASP A 69 11.65 -2.29 -7.04
N GLU A 70 12.20 -1.36 -6.27
CA GLU A 70 11.39 -0.38 -5.56
C GLU A 70 10.55 0.50 -6.49
N GLU A 71 11.09 0.89 -7.64
CA GLU A 71 10.34 1.73 -8.58
C GLU A 71 9.13 0.99 -9.13
N GLU A 72 9.32 -0.26 -9.54
CA GLU A 72 8.24 -1.07 -10.08
C GLU A 72 7.19 -1.37 -9.00
N ALA A 73 7.65 -1.64 -7.78
CA ALA A 73 6.76 -1.91 -6.66
C ALA A 73 5.86 -0.71 -6.38
N ILE A 74 6.43 0.49 -6.28
CA ILE A 74 5.66 1.71 -6.04
C ILE A 74 4.67 1.96 -7.16
N ALA A 75 5.12 1.80 -8.42
CA ALA A 75 4.26 2.04 -9.57
C ALA A 75 3.03 1.14 -9.57
N ASN A 76 3.21 -0.13 -9.28
CA ASN A 76 2.11 -1.09 -9.28
C ASN A 76 1.19 -0.92 -8.07
N ILE A 77 1.74 -0.55 -6.92
CA ILE A 77 0.93 -0.28 -5.74
C ILE A 77 0.08 0.99 -5.98
N GLU A 78 0.68 2.01 -6.58
CA GLU A 78 -0.06 3.22 -6.93
C GLU A 78 -1.20 2.91 -7.89
N LYS A 79 -0.92 2.09 -8.90
CA LYS A 79 -1.94 1.70 -9.87
C LYS A 79 -3.11 0.98 -9.18
N PHE A 80 -2.80 0.11 -8.23
CA PHE A 80 -3.82 -0.60 -7.49
C PHE A 80 -4.66 0.35 -6.63
N LEU A 81 -4.00 1.20 -5.85
CA LEU A 81 -4.71 2.11 -4.93
C LEU A 81 -5.50 3.18 -5.66
N SER A 82 -5.11 3.52 -6.88
CA SER A 82 -5.81 4.51 -7.70
C SER A 82 -6.94 3.90 -8.53
N SER A 83 -7.15 2.61 -8.46
CA SER A 83 -8.22 1.93 -9.20
C SER A 83 -9.59 2.36 -8.69
N LYS A 84 -10.48 2.66 -9.62
CA LYS A 84 -11.85 3.04 -9.30
C LYS A 84 -12.83 1.93 -9.60
#